data_7c1d6f1216fcae91bfeb47b166ab15b5
#
_entry.id   7c1d6f1216fcae91bfeb47b166ab15b5
#
_cell.length_a   1.000
_cell.length_b   1.000
_cell.length_c   1.000
_cell.angle_alpha   90.00
_cell.angle_beta   90.00
_cell.angle_gamma   90.00
#
_symmetry.space_group_name_H-M   'P 1'
#
loop_
_entity.id
_entity.type
_entity.pdbx_description
1 polymer ?
#
loop_
_entity_poly.entity_id
_entity_poly.type
_entity_poly.pdbx_seq_one_letter_code
_entity_poly.pdbx_strand_id
1 'polypeptide(L)'
;MAEGAPGSIPWFVSILSAPMTETHIHPEFHRFLNREDKERLLSQKGVVLWLYGLSGSGKSTIANLVERKLHEGGRFTTILDGDNLRSGLNSNLGFSDDDRAENIRRNAEVARLFAQQGVVTIVSVITPRRELRALAREVVGEDFVEVFVKADYATCAERDPKGLYARAEAGEIKRFTGRDSGFEEPGSEVEVILDTNSHSATACSEALLEYLLERSGI
;
A
#
# COMPACT_ATOMS: atom_id res chain seq x y z
N MET A 1 40.52 -2.12 5.27
CA MET A 1 39.51 -2.90 4.55
C MET A 1 38.19 -2.27 4.95
N ALA A 2 37.59 -1.51 4.04
CA ALA A 2 36.33 -0.80 4.30
C ALA A 2 35.19 -1.71 3.86
N GLU A 3 34.34 -2.11 4.81
CA GLU A 3 33.11 -2.82 4.54
C GLU A 3 32.13 -1.87 3.83
N GLY A 4 31.69 -2.28 2.65
CA GLY A 4 30.75 -1.54 1.83
C GLY A 4 29.37 -1.56 2.48
N ALA A 5 28.78 -0.38 2.61
CA ALA A 5 27.38 -0.20 2.97
C ALA A 5 26.47 -0.92 1.94
N PRO A 6 25.34 -1.50 2.34
CA PRO A 6 24.41 -2.17 1.42
C PRO A 6 23.88 -1.17 0.39
N GLY A 7 23.93 -1.60 -0.89
CA GLY A 7 23.77 -0.77 -2.06
C GLY A 7 22.53 0.12 -2.07
N SER A 8 22.77 1.41 -2.01
CA SER A 8 21.80 2.41 -2.45
C SER A 8 21.55 2.22 -3.95
N ILE A 9 20.31 2.06 -4.33
CA ILE A 9 19.92 1.92 -5.73
C ILE A 9 20.16 3.29 -6.39
N PRO A 10 21.07 3.41 -7.38
CA PRO A 10 21.52 4.71 -7.90
C PRO A 10 20.39 5.59 -8.49
N TRP A 11 19.29 4.97 -8.93
CA TRP A 11 18.15 5.67 -9.52
C TRP A 11 17.15 6.19 -8.47
N PHE A 12 17.15 5.65 -7.26
CA PHE A 12 16.29 6.11 -6.16
C PHE A 12 16.55 7.57 -5.78
N VAL A 13 17.83 7.96 -5.74
CA VAL A 13 18.23 9.35 -5.52
C VAL A 13 17.83 10.25 -6.70
N SER A 14 17.77 9.69 -7.92
CA SER A 14 17.47 10.45 -9.15
C SER A 14 15.98 10.79 -9.30
N ILE A 15 15.05 9.98 -8.77
CA ILE A 15 13.61 10.25 -8.90
C ILE A 15 13.17 11.37 -7.93
N LEU A 16 13.78 11.44 -6.75
CA LEU A 16 13.42 12.41 -5.71
C LEU A 16 14.29 13.67 -5.73
N SER A 17 15.48 13.60 -6.30
CA SER A 17 16.47 14.69 -6.30
C SER A 17 16.82 15.23 -7.69
N ALA A 18 16.12 14.83 -8.75
CA ALA A 18 16.31 15.48 -10.03
C ALA A 18 16.00 16.98 -9.85
N PRO A 19 17.00 17.89 -10.03
CA PRO A 19 16.68 19.31 -9.98
C PRO A 19 15.63 19.56 -11.06
N MET A 20 14.53 20.21 -10.67
CA MET A 20 13.50 20.66 -11.61
C MET A 20 14.17 21.61 -12.61
N THR A 21 14.72 21.03 -13.68
CA THR A 21 15.20 21.82 -14.82
C THR A 21 13.98 22.54 -15.37
N GLU A 22 14.04 23.87 -15.42
CA GLU A 22 13.07 24.82 -15.97
C GLU A 22 11.73 24.18 -16.39
N THR A 23 10.90 23.82 -15.42
CA THR A 23 9.58 23.29 -15.70
C THR A 23 8.63 24.47 -15.82
N HIS A 24 7.93 24.56 -16.94
CA HIS A 24 6.79 25.48 -17.09
C HIS A 24 5.58 25.04 -16.26
N ILE A 25 5.81 24.22 -15.21
CA ILE A 25 4.79 23.71 -14.31
C ILE A 25 4.74 24.63 -13.09
N HIS A 26 3.60 25.25 -12.87
CA HIS A 26 3.34 26.13 -11.73
C HIS A 26 2.23 25.51 -10.88
N PRO A 27 2.55 24.81 -9.77
CA PRO A 27 1.54 24.23 -8.89
C PRO A 27 0.64 25.32 -8.28
N GLU A 28 -0.67 25.16 -8.41
CA GLU A 28 -1.68 26.14 -7.98
C GLU A 28 -2.42 25.70 -6.71
N PHE A 29 -1.88 24.75 -5.95
CA PHE A 29 -2.53 24.16 -4.76
C PHE A 29 -2.97 25.21 -3.74
N HIS A 30 -2.24 26.32 -3.61
CA HIS A 30 -2.55 27.42 -2.69
C HIS A 30 -3.85 28.18 -3.03
N ARG A 31 -4.40 28.00 -4.24
CA ARG A 31 -5.63 28.65 -4.71
C ARG A 31 -6.87 27.78 -4.51
N PHE A 32 -6.68 26.51 -4.15
CA PHE A 32 -7.78 25.56 -3.99
C PHE A 32 -8.26 25.53 -2.54
N LEU A 33 -9.45 24.98 -2.32
CA LEU A 33 -9.93 24.69 -0.98
C LEU A 33 -8.89 23.84 -0.24
N ASN A 34 -8.58 24.25 0.98
CA ASN A 34 -7.63 23.55 1.81
C ASN A 34 -8.16 22.18 2.28
N ARG A 35 -7.29 21.38 2.87
CA ARG A 35 -7.61 20.05 3.37
C ARG A 35 -8.63 20.10 4.51
N GLU A 36 -8.49 21.06 5.42
CA GLU A 36 -9.33 21.19 6.61
C GLU A 36 -10.80 21.48 6.24
N ASP A 37 -11.04 22.26 5.19
CA ASP A 37 -12.40 22.54 4.71
C ASP A 37 -13.08 21.28 4.16
N LYS A 38 -12.31 20.42 3.46
CA LYS A 38 -12.80 19.17 2.89
C LYS A 38 -13.05 18.11 3.98
N GLU A 39 -12.13 17.98 4.92
CA GLU A 39 -12.25 17.11 6.08
C GLU A 39 -13.46 17.49 6.95
N ARG A 40 -13.68 18.79 7.14
CA ARG A 40 -14.87 19.31 7.85
C ARG A 40 -16.16 18.94 7.12
N LEU A 41 -16.20 19.08 5.77
CA LEU A 41 -17.35 18.70 4.97
C LEU A 41 -17.66 17.22 5.09
N LEU A 42 -16.62 16.36 5.07
CA LEU A 42 -16.76 14.92 5.18
C LEU A 42 -16.92 14.43 6.62
N SER A 43 -16.71 15.30 7.62
CA SER A 43 -16.67 14.95 9.04
C SER A 43 -15.71 13.79 9.33
N GLN A 44 -14.57 13.76 8.62
CA GLN A 44 -13.54 12.74 8.76
C GLN A 44 -12.17 13.30 8.35
N LYS A 45 -11.10 12.62 8.75
CA LYS A 45 -9.73 12.94 8.33
C LYS A 45 -9.26 11.98 7.25
N GLY A 46 -8.46 12.50 6.33
CA GLY A 46 -7.79 11.68 5.34
C GLY A 46 -6.67 10.85 5.96
N VAL A 47 -6.58 9.59 5.57
CA VAL A 47 -5.56 8.65 6.01
C VAL A 47 -5.32 7.60 4.91
N VAL A 48 -4.12 7.03 4.84
CA VAL A 48 -3.78 5.94 3.93
C VAL A 48 -3.43 4.70 4.74
N LEU A 49 -4.30 3.70 4.69
CA LEU A 49 -4.03 2.37 5.23
C LEU A 49 -3.33 1.53 4.15
N TRP A 50 -2.02 1.35 4.28
CA TRP A 50 -1.21 0.62 3.31
C TRP A 50 -1.08 -0.85 3.68
N LEU A 51 -2.03 -1.68 3.22
CA LEU A 51 -2.05 -3.11 3.47
C LEU A 51 -1.10 -3.84 2.52
N TYR A 52 -0.09 -4.50 3.09
CA TYR A 52 0.86 -5.31 2.31
C TYR A 52 1.04 -6.71 2.90
N GLY A 53 1.59 -7.61 2.08
CA GLY A 53 1.76 -9.03 2.41
C GLY A 53 1.72 -9.90 1.16
N LEU A 54 1.94 -11.20 1.29
CA LEU A 54 1.93 -12.16 0.19
C LEU A 54 0.57 -12.19 -0.56
N SER A 55 0.57 -12.67 -1.80
CA SER A 55 -0.69 -13.01 -2.47
C SER A 55 -1.44 -14.05 -1.63
N GLY A 56 -2.76 -13.95 -1.48
CA GLY A 56 -3.51 -14.88 -0.62
C GLY A 56 -3.45 -14.59 0.89
N SER A 57 -2.68 -13.57 1.35
CA SER A 57 -2.63 -13.24 2.79
C SER A 57 -3.91 -12.63 3.36
N GLY A 58 -4.89 -12.27 2.53
CA GLY A 58 -6.18 -11.72 3.01
C GLY A 58 -6.33 -10.21 2.88
N LYS A 59 -5.37 -9.48 2.30
CA LYS A 59 -5.40 -8.02 2.16
C LYS A 59 -6.71 -7.46 1.61
N SER A 60 -7.11 -7.90 0.43
CA SER A 60 -8.33 -7.40 -0.24
C SER A 60 -9.61 -7.77 0.52
N THR A 61 -9.61 -8.91 1.23
CA THR A 61 -10.72 -9.33 2.09
C THR A 61 -10.86 -8.40 3.29
N ILE A 62 -9.74 -8.12 3.98
CA ILE A 62 -9.72 -7.19 5.12
C ILE A 62 -10.07 -5.78 4.65
N ALA A 63 -9.49 -5.31 3.54
CA ALA A 63 -9.80 -4.02 2.95
C ALA A 63 -11.31 -3.83 2.72
N ASN A 64 -11.97 -4.84 2.11
CA ASN A 64 -13.40 -4.80 1.86
C ASN A 64 -14.24 -4.81 3.16
N LEU A 65 -13.84 -5.59 4.17
CA LEU A 65 -14.53 -5.60 5.46
C LEU A 65 -14.43 -4.25 6.17
N VAL A 66 -13.23 -3.65 6.20
CA VAL A 66 -12.99 -2.32 6.77
C VAL A 66 -13.78 -1.25 6.02
N GLU A 67 -13.75 -1.26 4.68
CA GLU A 67 -14.52 -0.32 3.86
C GLU A 67 -16.01 -0.37 4.18
N ARG A 68 -16.60 -1.58 4.24
CA ARG A 68 -18.03 -1.75 4.55
C ARG A 68 -18.39 -1.20 5.92
N LYS A 69 -17.57 -1.47 6.93
CA LYS A 69 -17.79 -0.96 8.29
C LYS A 69 -17.69 0.56 8.36
N LEU A 70 -16.71 1.15 7.70
CA LEU A 70 -16.56 2.60 7.61
C LEU A 70 -17.74 3.23 6.86
N HIS A 71 -18.20 2.61 5.76
CA HIS A 71 -19.37 3.07 5.00
C HIS A 71 -20.67 3.00 5.84
N GLU A 72 -20.89 1.91 6.58
CA GLU A 72 -22.00 1.78 7.55
C GLU A 72 -21.96 2.91 8.62
N GLY A 73 -20.74 3.33 9.00
CA GLY A 73 -20.49 4.46 9.89
C GLY A 73 -20.57 5.84 9.22
N GLY A 74 -20.98 5.93 7.95
CA GLY A 74 -21.10 7.19 7.20
C GLY A 74 -19.78 7.78 6.75
N ARG A 75 -18.70 6.99 6.67
CA ARG A 75 -17.37 7.44 6.21
C ARG A 75 -17.16 7.19 4.74
N PHE A 76 -16.57 8.18 4.07
CA PHE A 76 -16.22 8.07 2.65
C PHE A 76 -14.84 7.43 2.50
N THR A 77 -14.80 6.30 1.77
CA THR A 77 -13.61 5.47 1.61
C THR A 77 -13.32 5.20 0.14
N THR A 78 -12.09 4.80 -0.15
CA THR A 78 -11.70 4.22 -1.44
C THR A 78 -10.70 3.10 -1.26
N ILE A 79 -10.84 2.03 -2.06
CA ILE A 79 -9.87 0.93 -2.13
C ILE A 79 -9.04 1.07 -3.40
N LEU A 80 -7.72 1.09 -3.24
CA LEU A 80 -6.73 1.00 -4.29
C LEU A 80 -6.14 -0.42 -4.30
N ASP A 81 -6.83 -1.35 -4.96
CA ASP A 81 -6.37 -2.75 -5.07
C ASP A 81 -5.38 -2.91 -6.23
N GLY A 82 -4.31 -3.67 -5.98
CA GLY A 82 -3.20 -3.79 -6.91
C GLY A 82 -3.57 -4.41 -8.26
N ASP A 83 -4.48 -5.39 -8.29
CA ASP A 83 -4.91 -6.00 -9.55
C ASP A 83 -5.83 -5.05 -10.34
N ASN A 84 -6.72 -4.33 -9.64
CA ASN A 84 -7.57 -3.33 -10.27
C ASN A 84 -6.74 -2.18 -10.86
N LEU A 85 -5.73 -1.70 -10.13
CA LEU A 85 -4.84 -0.64 -10.63
C LEU A 85 -4.03 -1.10 -11.85
N ARG A 86 -3.64 -2.37 -11.90
CA ARG A 86 -2.94 -2.95 -13.06
C ARG A 86 -3.84 -3.13 -14.28
N SER A 87 -5.15 -3.15 -14.13
CA SER A 87 -6.07 -3.17 -15.28
C SER A 87 -6.30 -1.78 -15.90
N GLY A 88 -5.87 -0.70 -15.23
CA GLY A 88 -6.04 0.68 -15.66
C GLY A 88 -4.76 1.50 -15.51
N LEU A 89 -4.62 2.23 -14.39
CA LEU A 89 -3.53 3.17 -14.11
C LEU A 89 -2.13 2.61 -14.39
N ASN A 90 -1.90 1.34 -14.07
CA ASN A 90 -0.62 0.66 -14.16
C ASN A 90 -0.58 -0.42 -15.25
N SER A 91 -1.49 -0.37 -16.23
CA SER A 91 -1.62 -1.38 -17.30
C SER A 91 -0.37 -1.49 -18.20
N ASN A 92 0.44 -0.46 -18.26
CA ASN A 92 1.69 -0.44 -19.02
C ASN A 92 2.90 -0.98 -18.25
N LEU A 93 2.74 -1.36 -16.97
CA LEU A 93 3.83 -1.86 -16.14
C LEU A 93 3.85 -3.38 -16.07
N GLY A 94 5.05 -3.95 -16.18
CA GLY A 94 5.33 -5.36 -15.97
C GLY A 94 5.62 -5.72 -14.51
N PHE A 95 6.54 -6.68 -14.32
CA PHE A 95 6.94 -7.21 -13.02
C PHE A 95 8.46 -7.16 -12.78
N SER A 96 9.20 -6.34 -13.57
CA SER A 96 10.58 -6.01 -13.26
C SER A 96 10.66 -5.23 -11.94
N ASP A 97 11.84 -5.11 -11.37
CA ASP A 97 12.02 -4.35 -10.13
C ASP A 97 11.67 -2.87 -10.33
N ASP A 98 12.03 -2.29 -11.48
CA ASP A 98 11.69 -0.92 -11.87
C ASP A 98 10.17 -0.73 -12.04
N ASP A 99 9.50 -1.66 -12.73
CA ASP A 99 8.03 -1.63 -12.87
C ASP A 99 7.32 -1.75 -11.52
N ARG A 100 7.86 -2.57 -10.61
CA ARG A 100 7.31 -2.69 -9.25
C ARG A 100 7.47 -1.39 -8.46
N ALA A 101 8.62 -0.75 -8.54
CA ALA A 101 8.87 0.52 -7.89
C ALA A 101 7.96 1.63 -8.45
N GLU A 102 7.86 1.73 -9.78
CA GLU A 102 6.96 2.70 -10.42
C GLU A 102 5.49 2.44 -10.10
N ASN A 103 5.07 1.15 -10.03
CA ASN A 103 3.73 0.79 -9.59
C ASN A 103 3.45 1.29 -8.16
N ILE A 104 4.38 1.10 -7.22
CA ILE A 104 4.23 1.58 -5.85
C ILE A 104 4.21 3.10 -5.80
N ARG A 105 5.11 3.77 -6.52
CA ARG A 105 5.15 5.24 -6.60
C ARG A 105 3.82 5.82 -7.08
N ARG A 106 3.26 5.30 -8.21
CA ARG A 106 1.96 5.77 -8.72
C ARG A 106 0.83 5.54 -7.72
N ASN A 107 0.79 4.36 -7.10
CA ASN A 107 -0.23 4.03 -6.11
C ASN A 107 -0.14 4.96 -4.89
N ALA A 108 1.07 5.29 -4.43
CA ALA A 108 1.29 6.20 -3.31
C ALA A 108 0.86 7.64 -3.66
N GLU A 109 1.17 8.13 -4.87
CA GLU A 109 0.73 9.46 -5.33
C GLU A 109 -0.80 9.56 -5.38
N VAL A 110 -1.47 8.54 -5.93
CA VAL A 110 -2.94 8.50 -5.97
C VAL A 110 -3.52 8.45 -4.56
N ALA A 111 -2.96 7.61 -3.68
CA ALA A 111 -3.41 7.50 -2.30
C ALA A 111 -3.25 8.84 -1.56
N ARG A 112 -2.11 9.53 -1.73
CA ARG A 112 -1.86 10.86 -1.17
C ARG A 112 -2.90 11.88 -1.65
N LEU A 113 -3.21 11.88 -2.94
CA LEU A 113 -4.22 12.79 -3.50
C LEU A 113 -5.60 12.58 -2.87
N PHE A 114 -6.02 11.33 -2.63
CA PHE A 114 -7.27 11.03 -1.94
C PHE A 114 -7.23 11.44 -0.46
N ALA A 115 -6.14 11.12 0.26
CA ALA A 115 -6.01 11.50 1.67
C ALA A 115 -6.07 13.02 1.85
N GLN A 116 -5.45 13.80 0.93
CA GLN A 116 -5.54 15.26 0.92
C GLN A 116 -6.95 15.80 0.65
N GLN A 117 -7.87 14.98 0.16
CA GLN A 117 -9.29 15.32 0.05
C GLN A 117 -10.12 14.89 1.28
N GLY A 118 -9.48 14.39 2.34
CA GLY A 118 -10.18 13.89 3.53
C GLY A 118 -10.70 12.45 3.38
N VAL A 119 -10.23 11.68 2.38
CA VAL A 119 -10.72 10.33 2.12
C VAL A 119 -9.90 9.30 2.90
N VAL A 120 -10.56 8.33 3.54
CA VAL A 120 -9.92 7.14 4.07
C VAL A 120 -9.57 6.23 2.90
N THR A 121 -8.28 6.12 2.59
CA THR A 121 -7.77 5.39 1.43
C THR A 121 -7.14 4.08 1.87
N ILE A 122 -7.66 2.96 1.39
CA ILE A 122 -7.16 1.62 1.71
C ILE A 122 -6.39 1.08 0.51
N VAL A 123 -5.08 0.99 0.61
CA VAL A 123 -4.22 0.44 -0.44
C VAL A 123 -3.98 -1.04 -0.16
N SER A 124 -4.24 -1.92 -1.14
CA SER A 124 -4.08 -3.37 -1.02
C SER A 124 -3.11 -3.88 -2.09
N VAL A 125 -1.82 -3.94 -1.77
CA VAL A 125 -0.73 -4.31 -2.69
C VAL A 125 0.30 -5.20 -2.01
N ILE A 126 1.09 -5.98 -2.75
CA ILE A 126 2.07 -6.91 -2.16
C ILE A 126 3.19 -6.16 -1.44
N THR A 127 3.79 -5.15 -2.02
CA THR A 127 4.91 -4.31 -1.55
C THR A 127 6.00 -5.12 -0.80
N PRO A 128 6.75 -6.00 -1.49
CA PRO A 128 7.53 -7.04 -0.84
C PRO A 128 8.81 -6.56 -0.17
N ARG A 129 9.36 -5.41 -0.57
CA ARG A 129 10.64 -4.88 -0.09
C ARG A 129 10.43 -3.68 0.84
N ARG A 130 11.26 -3.55 1.87
CA ARG A 130 11.22 -2.41 2.80
C ARG A 130 11.43 -1.08 2.10
N GLU A 131 12.35 -1.03 1.13
CA GLU A 131 12.59 0.17 0.32
C GLU A 131 11.34 0.67 -0.41
N LEU A 132 10.49 -0.24 -0.90
CA LEU A 132 9.24 0.12 -1.57
C LEU A 132 8.18 0.64 -0.58
N ARG A 133 8.18 0.12 0.65
CA ARG A 133 7.32 0.64 1.73
C ARG A 133 7.80 2.02 2.18
N ALA A 134 9.13 2.19 2.33
CA ALA A 134 9.73 3.48 2.64
C ALA A 134 9.42 4.53 1.57
N LEU A 135 9.49 4.16 0.27
CA LEU A 135 9.07 5.04 -0.84
C LEU A 135 7.60 5.45 -0.71
N ALA A 136 6.70 4.51 -0.44
CA ALA A 136 5.29 4.82 -0.28
C ALA A 136 5.04 5.75 0.91
N ARG A 137 5.70 5.50 2.05
CA ARG A 137 5.65 6.34 3.25
C ARG A 137 6.17 7.75 2.98
N GLU A 138 7.28 7.88 2.25
CA GLU A 138 7.85 9.18 1.89
C GLU A 138 6.89 10.00 1.01
N VAL A 139 6.27 9.37 0.02
CA VAL A 139 5.30 10.03 -0.89
C VAL A 139 4.04 10.46 -0.15
N VAL A 140 3.48 9.59 0.70
CA VAL A 140 2.21 9.86 1.40
C VAL A 140 2.41 10.80 2.60
N GLY A 141 3.54 10.68 3.30
CA GLY A 141 3.85 11.49 4.49
C GLY A 141 3.14 11.02 5.76
N GLU A 142 2.70 11.97 6.58
CA GLU A 142 2.12 11.74 7.91
C GLU A 142 0.81 10.94 7.90
N ASP A 143 0.12 10.92 6.77
CA ASP A 143 -1.13 10.17 6.61
C ASP A 143 -0.91 8.67 6.44
N PHE A 144 0.33 8.22 6.27
CA PHE A 144 0.66 6.82 6.02
C PHE A 144 0.54 5.96 7.28
N VAL A 145 -0.14 4.85 7.15
CA VAL A 145 -0.23 3.78 8.16
C VAL A 145 0.20 2.49 7.51
N GLU A 146 1.31 1.92 7.96
CA GLU A 146 1.83 0.65 7.46
C GLU A 146 1.11 -0.52 8.13
N VAL A 147 0.41 -1.34 7.34
CA VAL A 147 -0.38 -2.46 7.82
C VAL A 147 0.15 -3.76 7.21
N PHE A 148 0.85 -4.56 7.99
CA PHE A 148 1.33 -5.87 7.56
C PHE A 148 0.26 -6.94 7.74
N VAL A 149 -0.26 -7.46 6.63
CA VAL A 149 -1.18 -8.61 6.64
C VAL A 149 -0.33 -9.88 6.54
N LYS A 150 0.01 -10.41 7.72
CA LYS A 150 0.90 -11.55 7.91
C LYS A 150 0.18 -12.84 7.58
N ALA A 151 0.77 -13.61 6.68
CA ALA A 151 0.46 -15.02 6.45
C ALA A 151 1.74 -15.69 5.92
N ASP A 152 2.01 -16.91 6.35
CA ASP A 152 3.12 -17.68 5.81
C ASP A 152 2.83 -18.19 4.39
N TYR A 153 3.90 -18.61 3.71
CA TYR A 153 3.80 -19.09 2.33
C TYR A 153 2.86 -20.30 2.21
N ALA A 154 2.95 -21.25 3.14
CA ALA A 154 2.15 -22.47 3.11
C ALA A 154 0.65 -22.16 3.21
N THR A 155 0.26 -21.31 4.15
CA THR A 155 -1.12 -20.83 4.31
C THR A 155 -1.61 -20.09 3.06
N CYS A 156 -0.77 -19.24 2.47
CA CYS A 156 -1.14 -18.53 1.25
C CYS A 156 -1.29 -19.47 0.04
N ALA A 157 -0.42 -20.48 -0.07
CA ALA A 157 -0.47 -21.50 -1.11
C ALA A 157 -1.70 -22.42 -0.97
N GLU A 158 -2.05 -22.80 0.25
CA GLU A 158 -3.27 -23.57 0.52
C GLU A 158 -4.53 -22.81 0.13
N ARG A 159 -4.58 -21.51 0.43
CA ARG A 159 -5.71 -20.65 0.07
C ARG A 159 -5.83 -20.40 -1.42
N ASP A 160 -4.75 -20.17 -2.08
CA ASP A 160 -4.54 -19.84 -3.51
C ASP A 160 -5.80 -19.36 -4.28
N PRO A 161 -6.46 -18.29 -3.85
CA PRO A 161 -7.76 -17.88 -4.39
C PRO A 161 -7.72 -17.48 -5.88
N LYS A 162 -6.51 -17.29 -6.43
CA LYS A 162 -6.28 -16.86 -7.82
C LYS A 162 -5.58 -17.91 -8.66
N GLY A 163 -5.26 -19.08 -8.10
CA GLY A 163 -4.48 -20.14 -8.77
C GLY A 163 -3.03 -19.74 -9.09
N LEU A 164 -2.51 -18.69 -8.44
CA LEU A 164 -1.17 -18.17 -8.76
C LEU A 164 -0.06 -19.05 -8.22
N TYR A 165 -0.27 -19.67 -7.05
CA TYR A 165 0.71 -20.59 -6.45
C TYR A 165 0.85 -21.88 -7.28
N ALA A 166 -0.27 -22.48 -7.66
CA ALA A 166 -0.27 -23.65 -8.54
C ALA A 166 0.41 -23.35 -9.88
N ARG A 167 0.16 -22.20 -10.48
CA ARG A 167 0.81 -21.78 -11.73
C ARG A 167 2.28 -21.47 -11.57
N ALA A 168 2.69 -20.93 -10.43
CA ALA A 168 4.09 -20.71 -10.11
C ALA A 168 4.84 -22.05 -9.91
N GLU A 169 4.21 -23.01 -9.25
CA GLU A 169 4.75 -24.37 -9.10
C GLU A 169 4.91 -25.08 -10.45
N ALA A 170 3.95 -24.91 -11.35
CA ALA A 170 4.02 -25.41 -12.71
C ALA A 170 5.07 -24.67 -13.58
N GLY A 171 5.73 -23.63 -13.07
CA GLY A 171 6.74 -22.84 -13.80
C GLY A 171 6.16 -21.85 -14.83
N GLU A 172 4.83 -21.63 -14.83
CA GLU A 172 4.15 -20.72 -15.73
C GLU A 172 4.36 -19.25 -15.34
N ILE A 173 4.55 -18.98 -14.05
CA ILE A 173 4.81 -17.64 -13.53
C ILE A 173 6.26 -17.57 -13.05
N LYS A 174 7.01 -16.61 -13.61
CA LYS A 174 8.38 -16.29 -13.19
C LYS A 174 8.38 -15.11 -12.21
N ARG A 175 9.38 -15.05 -11.31
CA ARG A 175 9.55 -13.99 -10.30
C ARG A 175 8.33 -13.86 -9.35
N PHE A 176 7.78 -14.99 -8.96
CA PHE A 176 6.67 -15.02 -8.00
C PHE A 176 7.17 -14.65 -6.60
N THR A 177 6.53 -13.66 -5.98
CA THR A 177 6.92 -13.16 -4.65
C THR A 177 6.68 -14.22 -3.57
N GLY A 178 7.68 -14.43 -2.75
CA GLY A 178 7.67 -15.44 -1.69
C GLY A 178 8.27 -16.79 -2.12
N ARG A 179 8.48 -17.01 -3.43
CA ARG A 179 9.15 -18.19 -3.99
C ARG A 179 10.44 -17.81 -4.71
N ASP A 180 10.31 -17.10 -5.83
CA ASP A 180 11.42 -16.76 -6.73
C ASP A 180 12.00 -15.37 -6.41
N SER A 181 11.25 -14.54 -5.76
CA SER A 181 11.67 -13.23 -5.25
C SER A 181 11.33 -13.11 -3.77
N GLY A 182 12.24 -12.50 -3.01
CA GLY A 182 12.12 -12.38 -1.56
C GLY A 182 10.93 -11.51 -1.14
N PHE A 183 10.40 -11.81 0.04
CA PHE A 183 9.52 -10.93 0.79
C PHE A 183 10.23 -10.56 2.09
N GLU A 184 10.39 -9.27 2.34
CA GLU A 184 11.05 -8.76 3.53
C GLU A 184 10.02 -8.49 4.63
N GLU A 185 10.23 -9.09 5.78
CA GLU A 185 9.43 -8.84 6.99
C GLU A 185 9.46 -7.34 7.35
N PRO A 186 8.43 -6.83 8.04
CA PRO A 186 8.40 -5.44 8.46
C PRO A 186 9.60 -5.06 9.34
N GLY A 187 9.91 -3.77 9.38
CA GLY A 187 10.82 -3.18 10.34
C GLY A 187 10.10 -2.77 11.63
N SER A 188 10.76 -1.94 12.42
CA SER A 188 10.19 -1.36 13.65
C SER A 188 9.16 -0.27 13.40
N GLU A 189 9.08 0.21 12.17
CA GLU A 189 8.20 1.30 11.73
C GLU A 189 6.77 0.88 11.42
N VAL A 190 6.47 -0.43 11.40
CA VAL A 190 5.13 -0.94 11.13
C VAL A 190 4.17 -0.57 12.26
N GLU A 191 3.05 0.05 11.92
CA GLU A 191 2.05 0.46 12.92
C GLU A 191 1.09 -0.67 13.30
N VAL A 192 0.72 -1.53 12.34
CA VAL A 192 -0.26 -2.60 12.58
C VAL A 192 0.20 -3.91 11.95
N ILE A 193 0.13 -5.00 12.72
CA ILE A 193 0.35 -6.37 12.23
C ILE A 193 -0.94 -7.17 12.40
N LEU A 194 -1.47 -7.67 11.29
CA LEU A 194 -2.68 -8.50 11.24
C LEU A 194 -2.29 -9.94 10.87
N ASP A 195 -2.22 -10.82 11.85
CA ASP A 195 -1.83 -12.22 11.64
C ASP A 195 -3.03 -13.07 11.23
N THR A 196 -3.15 -13.32 9.93
CA THR A 196 -4.23 -14.13 9.34
C THR A 196 -3.94 -15.64 9.35
N ASN A 197 -2.78 -16.10 9.87
CA ASN A 197 -2.62 -17.52 10.20
C ASN A 197 -3.44 -17.89 11.45
N SER A 198 -3.50 -16.97 12.41
CA SER A 198 -4.07 -17.21 13.73
C SER A 198 -5.46 -16.59 13.92
N HIS A 199 -5.83 -15.60 13.10
CA HIS A 199 -7.07 -14.85 13.26
C HIS A 199 -7.88 -14.82 11.95
N SER A 200 -9.20 -14.73 12.10
CA SER A 200 -10.08 -14.56 10.94
C SER A 200 -9.93 -13.18 10.32
N ALA A 201 -10.31 -13.05 9.03
CA ALA A 201 -10.31 -11.75 8.37
C ALA A 201 -11.23 -10.73 9.09
N THR A 202 -12.32 -11.19 9.70
CA THR A 202 -13.23 -10.36 10.49
C THR A 202 -12.51 -9.80 11.72
N ALA A 203 -11.86 -10.66 12.54
CA ALA A 203 -11.11 -10.20 13.70
C ALA A 203 -9.97 -9.25 13.33
N CYS A 204 -9.25 -9.52 12.23
CA CYS A 204 -8.23 -8.62 11.71
C CYS A 204 -8.81 -7.26 11.27
N SER A 205 -9.99 -7.26 10.63
CA SER A 205 -10.65 -6.00 10.23
C SER A 205 -11.13 -5.18 11.42
N GLU A 206 -11.62 -5.82 12.48
CA GLU A 206 -12.02 -5.17 13.72
C GLU A 206 -10.83 -4.51 14.42
N ALA A 207 -9.71 -5.23 14.55
CA ALA A 207 -8.48 -4.67 15.12
C ALA A 207 -7.95 -3.46 14.32
N LEU A 208 -8.03 -3.50 12.98
CA LEU A 208 -7.63 -2.37 12.14
C LEU A 208 -8.56 -1.17 12.30
N LEU A 209 -9.87 -1.41 12.44
CA LEU A 209 -10.86 -0.35 12.70
C LEU A 209 -10.64 0.30 14.07
N GLU A 210 -10.39 -0.49 15.10
CA GLU A 210 -10.09 0.01 16.44
C GLU A 210 -8.87 0.93 16.43
N TYR A 211 -7.77 0.48 15.80
CA TYR A 211 -6.57 1.31 15.60
C TYR A 211 -6.88 2.63 14.87
N LEU A 212 -7.67 2.56 13.80
CA LEU A 212 -8.03 3.74 13.01
C LEU A 212 -8.86 4.76 13.82
N LEU A 213 -9.83 4.28 14.61
CA LEU A 213 -10.66 5.13 15.47
C LEU A 213 -9.83 5.83 16.55
N GLU A 214 -8.89 5.12 17.18
CA GLU A 214 -7.99 5.69 18.18
C GLU A 214 -7.06 6.77 17.60
N ARG A 215 -6.51 6.51 16.39
CA ARG A 215 -5.57 7.44 15.73
C ARG A 215 -6.24 8.69 15.19
N SER A 216 -7.39 8.55 14.55
CA SER A 216 -7.97 9.59 13.68
C SER A 216 -9.18 10.28 14.30
N GLY A 217 -9.75 9.75 15.37
CA GLY A 217 -11.00 10.24 15.93
C GLY A 217 -12.17 10.19 14.92
N ILE A 218 -12.06 9.26 13.94
CA ILE A 218 -13.04 9.05 12.87
C ILE A 218 -14.28 8.37 13.39
#